data_387c3108bb8e7b53e39d6d93f87d9e26
#
_entry.id   387c3108bb8e7b53e39d6d93f87d9e26
#
_cell.length_a   1.000
_cell.length_b   1.000
_cell.length_c   1.000
_cell.angle_alpha   90.00
_cell.angle_beta   90.00
_cell.angle_gamma   90.00
#
_symmetry.space_group_name_H-M   'P 1'
#
loop_
_entity.id
_entity.type
_entity.pdbx_description
1 polymer ?
#
loop_
_entity_poly.entity_id
_entity_poly.type
_entity_poly.pdbx_seq_one_letter_code
_entity_poly.pdbx_strand_id
1 'polypeptide(L)'
;MQYFLLPAALVTASGMLANAAPLNGVNKDAADLQPLAAPATNAGEPLVVQWKPAAKNSAWKHMDVSLVALLANGKQHETSLAHGIDGTDPTNNTLHAKAPKHVHGDSTQYLIKFSDGQDEKRSPKFVIRESKDSKLHSRRNSGSGISKEQIDSIIQEMLGS
;
A
#
# COMPACT_ATOMS: atom_id res chain seq x y z
N MET A 1 18.00 -29.95 73.68
CA MET A 1 17.87 -29.90 72.21
C MET A 1 16.39 -30.13 71.87
N GLN A 2 15.68 -29.04 71.59
CA GLN A 2 14.26 -29.12 71.23
C GLN A 2 14.14 -28.69 69.76
N TYR A 3 13.67 -29.61 68.93
CA TYR A 3 13.38 -29.33 67.51
C TYR A 3 11.96 -28.81 67.41
N PHE A 4 11.82 -27.55 66.99
CA PHE A 4 10.53 -26.96 66.61
C PHE A 4 10.24 -27.33 65.17
N LEU A 5 9.22 -28.12 64.93
CA LEU A 5 8.62 -28.37 63.64
C LEU A 5 7.60 -27.27 63.35
N LEU A 6 7.86 -26.48 62.31
CA LEU A 6 6.88 -25.54 61.76
C LEU A 6 5.98 -26.24 60.74
N PRO A 7 4.65 -26.11 60.82
CA PRO A 7 3.77 -26.64 59.81
C PRO A 7 3.79 -25.73 58.56
N ALA A 8 3.97 -26.36 57.41
CA ALA A 8 3.81 -25.73 56.11
C ALA A 8 2.32 -25.45 55.81
N ALA A 9 1.95 -24.18 55.75
CA ALA A 9 0.61 -23.79 55.32
C ALA A 9 0.50 -23.90 53.80
N LEU A 10 -0.31 -24.87 53.37
CA LEU A 10 -0.68 -25.07 51.98
C LEU A 10 -1.72 -24.00 51.59
N VAL A 11 -1.28 -22.97 50.87
CA VAL A 11 -2.21 -21.96 50.28
C VAL A 11 -2.71 -22.52 48.97
N THR A 12 -3.93 -23.06 48.99
CA THR A 12 -4.69 -23.38 47.77
C THR A 12 -5.23 -22.12 47.17
N ALA A 13 -4.55 -21.56 46.14
CA ALA A 13 -5.08 -20.53 45.29
C ALA A 13 -6.17 -21.14 44.40
N SER A 14 -7.43 -20.99 44.79
CA SER A 14 -8.58 -21.24 43.92
C SER A 14 -8.59 -20.20 42.79
N GLY A 15 -7.97 -20.54 41.69
CA GLY A 15 -8.10 -19.77 40.45
C GLY A 15 -9.55 -19.81 39.97
N MET A 16 -10.25 -18.69 40.14
CA MET A 16 -11.50 -18.45 39.41
C MET A 16 -11.13 -18.37 37.93
N LEU A 17 -11.40 -19.44 37.19
CA LEU A 17 -11.51 -19.40 35.74
C LEU A 17 -12.71 -18.47 35.42
N ALA A 18 -12.41 -17.22 35.15
CA ALA A 18 -13.33 -16.35 34.49
C ALA A 18 -13.61 -17.01 33.13
N ASN A 19 -14.80 -17.61 33.00
CA ASN A 19 -15.36 -17.95 31.70
C ASN A 19 -15.48 -16.65 30.91
N ALA A 20 -14.42 -16.33 30.15
CA ALA A 20 -14.54 -15.40 29.05
C ALA A 20 -15.56 -16.04 28.10
N ALA A 21 -16.77 -15.50 28.06
CA ALA A 21 -17.76 -15.86 27.05
C ALA A 21 -17.04 -15.74 25.68
N PRO A 22 -17.15 -16.74 24.80
CA PRO A 22 -16.61 -16.62 23.49
C PRO A 22 -17.22 -15.37 22.88
N LEU A 23 -16.38 -14.37 22.55
CA LEU A 23 -16.75 -13.24 21.72
C LEU A 23 -17.40 -13.84 20.48
N ASN A 24 -18.70 -13.55 20.34
CA ASN A 24 -19.61 -14.09 19.35
C ASN A 24 -18.92 -14.26 18.02
N GLY A 25 -18.89 -15.52 17.57
CA GLY A 25 -18.49 -16.03 16.32
C GLY A 25 -18.32 -15.04 15.18
N VAL A 26 -17.09 -14.65 14.93
CA VAL A 26 -16.68 -14.36 13.56
C VAL A 26 -16.95 -15.64 12.81
N ASN A 27 -18.01 -15.64 12.02
CA ASN A 27 -18.41 -16.79 11.21
C ASN A 27 -17.26 -17.07 10.25
N LYS A 28 -16.42 -18.09 10.54
CA LYS A 28 -15.26 -18.44 9.72
C LYS A 28 -15.64 -18.83 8.29
N ASP A 29 -16.92 -19.08 8.05
CA ASP A 29 -17.50 -19.36 6.73
C ASP A 29 -18.02 -18.10 6.04
N ALA A 30 -17.93 -16.93 6.67
CA ALA A 30 -18.31 -15.67 6.05
C ALA A 30 -17.32 -15.34 4.93
N ALA A 31 -17.85 -15.00 3.75
CA ALA A 31 -17.03 -14.59 2.61
C ALA A 31 -16.08 -13.46 3.03
N ASP A 32 -14.78 -13.72 2.89
CA ASP A 32 -13.73 -12.75 3.19
C ASP A 32 -13.52 -11.81 1.99
N LEU A 33 -12.93 -10.65 2.23
CA LEU A 33 -12.58 -9.71 1.18
C LEU A 33 -11.60 -10.35 0.19
N GLN A 34 -11.92 -10.29 -1.10
CA GLN A 34 -11.06 -10.80 -2.16
C GLN A 34 -10.60 -9.66 -3.08
N PRO A 35 -9.35 -9.21 -2.96
CA PRO A 35 -8.77 -8.27 -3.91
C PRO A 35 -8.76 -8.84 -5.32
N LEU A 36 -9.17 -8.04 -6.31
CA LEU A 36 -9.07 -8.40 -7.72
C LEU A 36 -7.78 -7.84 -8.33
N ALA A 37 -7.38 -8.37 -9.48
CA ALA A 37 -6.23 -7.85 -10.21
C ALA A 37 -6.54 -6.45 -10.73
N ALA A 38 -5.69 -5.48 -10.43
CA ALA A 38 -5.76 -4.17 -11.06
C ALA A 38 -5.20 -4.26 -12.48
N PRO A 39 -5.84 -3.61 -13.48
CA PRO A 39 -5.31 -3.56 -14.83
C PRO A 39 -3.99 -2.77 -14.86
N ALA A 40 -3.11 -3.12 -15.80
CA ALA A 40 -1.94 -2.30 -16.08
C ALA A 40 -2.40 -0.90 -16.53
N THR A 41 -1.76 0.15 -16.01
CA THR A 41 -2.08 1.55 -16.32
C THR A 41 -0.80 2.35 -16.59
N ASN A 42 -0.95 3.61 -17.04
CA ASN A 42 0.18 4.52 -17.19
C ASN A 42 0.26 5.49 -16.00
N ALA A 43 1.44 6.04 -15.77
CA ALA A 43 1.66 7.06 -14.76
C ALA A 43 0.73 8.27 -15.01
N GLY A 44 0.05 8.71 -13.95
CA GLY A 44 -0.91 9.82 -14.01
C GLY A 44 -2.29 9.49 -14.55
N GLU A 45 -2.51 8.29 -15.11
CA GLU A 45 -3.79 7.83 -15.64
C GLU A 45 -4.72 7.29 -14.54
N PRO A 46 -6.02 7.10 -14.82
CA PRO A 46 -6.93 6.47 -13.87
C PRO A 46 -6.49 5.06 -13.48
N LEU A 47 -6.54 4.78 -12.18
CA LEU A 47 -6.30 3.47 -11.58
C LEU A 47 -7.62 2.95 -11.02
N VAL A 48 -8.10 1.84 -11.57
CA VAL A 48 -9.32 1.19 -11.11
C VAL A 48 -8.96 0.04 -10.18
N VAL A 49 -9.42 0.14 -8.93
CA VAL A 49 -9.21 -0.87 -7.89
C VAL A 49 -10.54 -1.55 -7.61
N GLN A 50 -10.57 -2.88 -7.67
CA GLN A 50 -11.79 -3.66 -7.47
C GLN A 50 -11.56 -4.79 -6.47
N TRP A 51 -12.63 -5.17 -5.77
CA TRP A 51 -12.64 -6.29 -4.85
C TRP A 51 -13.98 -7.02 -4.87
N LYS A 52 -14.01 -8.27 -4.42
CA LYS A 52 -15.26 -8.94 -4.05
C LYS A 52 -15.56 -8.60 -2.60
N PRO A 53 -16.77 -8.13 -2.30
CA PRO A 53 -17.13 -7.70 -0.95
C PRO A 53 -17.02 -8.83 0.07
N ALA A 54 -16.62 -8.47 1.27
CA ALA A 54 -16.68 -9.35 2.43
C ALA A 54 -18.11 -9.48 2.96
N ALA A 55 -18.33 -10.39 3.90
CA ALA A 55 -19.62 -10.52 4.57
C ALA A 55 -19.98 -9.25 5.35
N LYS A 56 -21.26 -8.91 5.41
CA LYS A 56 -21.78 -7.66 6.04
C LYS A 56 -21.40 -7.47 7.51
N ASN A 57 -21.12 -8.55 8.23
CA ASN A 57 -20.72 -8.54 9.64
C ASN A 57 -19.21 -8.72 9.85
N SER A 58 -18.41 -8.57 8.80
CA SER A 58 -16.96 -8.65 8.89
C SER A 58 -16.34 -7.33 9.36
N ALA A 59 -15.06 -7.38 9.74
CA ALA A 59 -14.27 -6.21 10.14
C ALA A 59 -14.02 -5.23 8.97
N TRP A 60 -14.22 -5.66 7.72
CA TRP A 60 -13.97 -4.88 6.50
C TRP A 60 -14.92 -3.70 6.24
N LYS A 61 -15.77 -3.32 7.22
CA LYS A 61 -16.64 -2.14 7.12
C LYS A 61 -15.90 -0.80 7.05
N HIS A 62 -14.68 -0.76 7.54
CA HIS A 62 -13.85 0.46 7.57
C HIS A 62 -12.45 0.11 7.12
N MET A 63 -12.29 -0.18 5.84
CA MET A 63 -10.99 -0.53 5.29
C MET A 63 -10.26 0.67 4.69
N ASP A 64 -8.95 0.62 4.79
CA ASP A 64 -8.03 1.50 4.10
C ASP A 64 -7.48 0.82 2.86
N VAL A 65 -7.31 1.58 1.79
CA VAL A 65 -6.78 1.11 0.52
C VAL A 65 -5.52 1.88 0.18
N SER A 66 -4.44 1.16 -0.08
CA SER A 66 -3.13 1.74 -0.41
C SER A 66 -2.53 1.11 -1.66
N LEU A 67 -1.78 1.89 -2.40
CA LEU A 67 -0.89 1.43 -3.47
C LEU A 67 0.50 1.17 -2.89
N VAL A 68 1.03 -0.02 -3.10
CA VAL A 68 2.37 -0.39 -2.66
C VAL A 68 3.27 -0.61 -3.86
N ALA A 69 4.34 0.16 -3.96
CA ALA A 69 5.41 -0.03 -4.94
C ALA A 69 6.47 -0.97 -4.36
N LEU A 70 6.78 -2.04 -5.09
CA LEU A 70 7.82 -3.01 -4.76
C LEU A 70 9.09 -2.69 -5.55
N LEU A 71 10.05 -2.05 -4.90
CA LEU A 71 11.28 -1.59 -5.54
C LEU A 71 12.26 -2.75 -5.75
N ALA A 72 13.13 -2.65 -6.75
CA ALA A 72 14.14 -3.66 -7.07
C ALA A 72 15.12 -3.97 -5.91
N ASN A 73 15.33 -3.01 -5.00
CA ASN A 73 16.17 -3.16 -3.81
C ASN A 73 15.45 -3.84 -2.62
N GLY A 74 14.23 -4.38 -2.82
CA GLY A 74 13.40 -5.00 -1.80
C GLY A 74 12.67 -4.02 -0.89
N LYS A 75 12.87 -2.71 -1.02
CA LYS A 75 12.11 -1.70 -0.28
C LYS A 75 10.69 -1.58 -0.82
N GLN A 76 9.77 -1.20 0.05
CA GLN A 76 8.39 -0.92 -0.30
C GLN A 76 8.10 0.56 -0.05
N HIS A 77 7.33 1.15 -0.95
CA HIS A 77 6.79 2.50 -0.77
C HIS A 77 5.27 2.42 -0.84
N GLU A 78 4.62 2.86 0.22
CA GLU A 78 3.17 2.82 0.35
C GLU A 78 2.58 4.22 0.18
N THR A 79 1.53 4.33 -0.62
CA THR A 79 0.77 5.56 -0.85
C THR A 79 -0.70 5.28 -0.58
N SER A 80 -1.31 6.02 0.33
CA SER A 80 -2.74 5.88 0.60
C SER A 80 -3.55 6.32 -0.62
N LEU A 81 -4.56 5.53 -0.99
CA LEU A 81 -5.54 5.84 -2.03
C LEU A 81 -6.89 6.27 -1.45
N ALA A 82 -7.31 5.62 -0.36
CA ALA A 82 -8.57 5.94 0.30
C ALA A 82 -8.58 5.37 1.73
N HIS A 83 -9.44 5.95 2.59
CA HIS A 83 -9.66 5.56 3.98
C HIS A 83 -11.13 5.33 4.28
N GLY A 84 -11.42 4.42 5.20
CA GLY A 84 -12.76 4.21 5.75
C GLY A 84 -13.80 3.72 4.74
N ILE A 85 -13.37 2.97 3.72
CA ILE A 85 -14.27 2.41 2.70
C ILE A 85 -14.98 1.19 3.27
N ASP A 86 -16.29 1.06 2.97
CA ASP A 86 -17.04 -0.15 3.29
C ASP A 86 -16.72 -1.28 2.30
N GLY A 87 -15.85 -2.20 2.73
CA GLY A 87 -15.47 -3.38 1.95
C GLY A 87 -16.55 -4.47 1.92
N THR A 88 -17.69 -4.27 2.60
CA THR A 88 -18.81 -5.21 2.64
C THR A 88 -19.97 -4.84 1.71
N ASP A 89 -19.91 -3.63 1.11
CA ASP A 89 -20.96 -3.15 0.21
C ASP A 89 -20.83 -3.77 -1.19
N PRO A 90 -21.80 -4.59 -1.63
CA PRO A 90 -21.77 -5.21 -2.94
C PRO A 90 -22.01 -4.22 -4.09
N THR A 91 -22.55 -3.05 -3.80
CA THR A 91 -22.87 -2.02 -4.81
C THR A 91 -21.72 -1.03 -5.01
N ASN A 92 -20.79 -0.95 -4.04
CA ASN A 92 -19.66 -0.02 -4.05
C ASN A 92 -18.34 -0.77 -3.81
N ASN A 93 -18.01 -1.65 -4.72
CA ASN A 93 -16.82 -2.51 -4.69
C ASN A 93 -15.74 -2.09 -5.70
N THR A 94 -15.77 -0.83 -6.10
CA THR A 94 -14.82 -0.23 -7.04
C THR A 94 -14.36 1.13 -6.54
N LEU A 95 -13.05 1.34 -6.48
CA LEU A 95 -12.42 2.61 -6.18
C LEU A 95 -11.74 3.15 -7.43
N HIS A 96 -12.10 4.37 -7.82
CA HIS A 96 -11.41 5.12 -8.87
C HIS A 96 -10.37 6.04 -8.23
N ALA A 97 -9.11 5.70 -8.42
CA ALA A 97 -7.96 6.46 -7.95
C ALA A 97 -7.15 7.01 -9.13
N LYS A 98 -6.05 7.66 -8.84
CA LYS A 98 -5.09 8.12 -9.83
C LYS A 98 -3.75 7.44 -9.61
N ALA A 99 -3.19 6.88 -10.68
CA ALA A 99 -1.85 6.33 -10.62
C ALA A 99 -0.82 7.45 -10.33
N PRO A 100 0.30 7.16 -9.65
CA PRO A 100 1.35 8.13 -9.41
C PRO A 100 1.86 8.71 -10.74
N LYS A 101 2.18 10.01 -10.73
CA LYS A 101 2.71 10.71 -11.92
C LYS A 101 4.11 10.22 -12.32
N HIS A 102 4.86 9.70 -11.37
CA HIS A 102 6.22 9.20 -11.55
C HIS A 102 6.29 7.77 -11.06
N VAL A 103 6.87 6.90 -11.87
CA VAL A 103 7.16 5.52 -11.48
C VAL A 103 8.57 5.42 -10.91
N HIS A 104 8.78 4.47 -9.99
CA HIS A 104 10.07 4.31 -9.30
C HIS A 104 11.11 3.49 -10.11
N GLY A 105 10.99 3.46 -11.44
CA GLY A 105 11.84 2.71 -12.37
C GLY A 105 11.09 1.59 -13.09
N ASP A 106 11.65 1.15 -14.21
CA ASP A 106 11.00 0.24 -15.17
C ASP A 106 10.71 -1.17 -14.60
N SER A 107 11.43 -1.59 -13.56
CA SER A 107 11.25 -2.91 -12.92
C SER A 107 10.34 -2.88 -11.68
N THR A 108 9.78 -1.72 -11.33
CA THR A 108 8.91 -1.58 -10.17
C THR A 108 7.57 -2.27 -10.41
N GLN A 109 7.23 -3.19 -9.51
CA GLN A 109 5.93 -3.83 -9.47
C GLN A 109 5.06 -3.13 -8.43
N TYR A 110 3.76 -3.12 -8.66
CA TYR A 110 2.79 -2.51 -7.76
C TYR A 110 1.76 -3.55 -7.32
N LEU A 111 1.20 -3.37 -6.16
CA LEU A 111 0.03 -4.09 -5.68
C LEU A 111 -0.89 -3.15 -4.91
N ILE A 112 -2.14 -3.53 -4.77
CA ILE A 112 -3.09 -2.84 -3.88
C ILE A 112 -3.12 -3.60 -2.56
N LYS A 113 -2.98 -2.86 -1.47
CA LYS A 113 -3.14 -3.33 -0.11
C LYS A 113 -4.47 -2.83 0.44
N PHE A 114 -5.23 -3.73 1.04
CA PHE A 114 -6.45 -3.46 1.79
C PHE A 114 -6.18 -3.81 3.24
N SER A 115 -6.56 -2.95 4.17
CA SER A 115 -6.38 -3.18 5.61
C SER A 115 -7.59 -2.69 6.38
N ASP A 116 -8.07 -3.47 7.36
CA ASP A 116 -9.08 -3.05 8.33
C ASP A 116 -8.47 -2.63 9.67
N GLY A 117 -7.14 -2.53 9.74
CA GLY A 117 -6.37 -2.22 10.94
C GLY A 117 -5.91 -3.45 11.72
N GLN A 118 -6.47 -4.63 11.49
CA GLN A 118 -6.05 -5.91 12.09
C GLN A 118 -5.57 -6.89 11.02
N ASP A 119 -6.34 -7.02 9.94
CA ASP A 119 -6.05 -7.91 8.83
C ASP A 119 -5.60 -7.12 7.59
N GLU A 120 -4.86 -7.81 6.73
CA GLU A 120 -4.34 -7.25 5.49
C GLU A 120 -4.58 -8.23 4.34
N LYS A 121 -5.07 -7.70 3.21
CA LYS A 121 -5.20 -8.42 1.94
C LYS A 121 -4.47 -7.68 0.85
N ARG A 122 -3.89 -8.43 -0.08
CA ARG A 122 -3.12 -7.85 -1.20
C ARG A 122 -3.65 -8.36 -2.53
N SER A 123 -3.72 -7.46 -3.51
CA SER A 123 -4.03 -7.84 -4.89
C SER A 123 -2.86 -8.59 -5.55
N PRO A 124 -3.10 -9.25 -6.66
CA PRO A 124 -2.03 -9.62 -7.58
C PRO A 124 -1.19 -8.40 -7.98
N LYS A 125 0.08 -8.64 -8.30
CA LYS A 125 1.00 -7.60 -8.75
C LYS A 125 0.63 -7.13 -10.16
N PHE A 126 0.82 -5.83 -10.41
CA PHE A 126 0.63 -5.21 -11.74
C PHE A 126 1.72 -4.19 -12.03
N VAL A 127 1.70 -3.60 -13.21
CA VAL A 127 2.71 -2.64 -13.67
C VAL A 127 2.05 -1.29 -13.95
N ILE A 128 2.67 -0.21 -13.46
CA ILE A 128 2.39 1.15 -13.89
C ILE A 128 3.53 1.56 -14.82
N ARG A 129 3.20 1.90 -16.07
CA ARG A 129 4.17 2.29 -17.09
C ARG A 129 4.41 3.79 -17.07
N GLU A 130 5.61 4.22 -17.39
CA GLU A 130 5.83 5.65 -17.63
C GLU A 130 4.95 6.17 -18.77
N SER A 131 4.37 7.36 -18.57
CA SER A 131 3.66 8.05 -19.65
C SER A 131 4.64 8.46 -20.74
N LYS A 132 4.24 8.27 -22.01
CA LYS A 132 5.06 8.69 -23.17
C LYS A 132 5.39 10.17 -23.16
N ASP A 133 4.53 11.00 -22.56
CA ASP A 133 4.72 12.44 -22.48
C ASP A 133 5.86 12.85 -21.52
N SER A 134 6.12 12.06 -20.46
CA SER A 134 7.24 12.33 -19.54
C SER A 134 8.60 12.12 -20.23
N LYS A 135 8.69 11.16 -21.16
CA LYS A 135 9.91 10.91 -21.95
C LYS A 135 10.26 12.06 -22.91
N LEU A 136 9.24 12.78 -23.41
CA LEU A 136 9.46 13.91 -24.30
C LEU A 136 10.04 15.12 -23.55
N HIS A 137 9.60 15.36 -22.33
CA HIS A 137 10.12 16.47 -21.51
C HIS A 137 11.53 16.21 -20.96
N SER A 138 11.85 14.95 -20.63
CA SER A 138 13.21 14.58 -20.20
C SER A 138 14.22 14.74 -21.32
N ARG A 139 13.85 14.47 -22.57
CA ARG A 139 14.73 14.66 -23.74
C ARG A 139 14.93 16.14 -24.12
N ARG A 140 13.95 17.02 -23.86
CA ARG A 140 14.11 18.46 -24.10
C ARG A 140 15.05 19.13 -23.12
N ASN A 141 15.13 18.65 -21.88
CA ASN A 141 16.05 19.19 -20.87
C ASN A 141 17.50 18.65 -20.99
N SER A 142 17.70 17.54 -21.71
CA SER A 142 19.06 16.99 -21.92
C SER A 142 19.73 17.46 -23.22
N GLY A 143 19.05 18.25 -24.02
CA GLY A 143 19.50 18.55 -25.38
C GLY A 143 19.38 20.01 -25.81
N SER A 144 19.75 20.99 -25.01
CA SER A 144 20.22 22.30 -25.50
C SER A 144 20.70 23.19 -24.35
N GLY A 145 21.65 22.71 -23.60
CA GLY A 145 22.55 23.62 -22.92
C GLY A 145 23.65 23.96 -23.89
N ILE A 146 23.48 25.00 -24.71
CA ILE A 146 24.65 25.70 -25.28
C ILE A 146 25.48 26.09 -24.07
N SER A 147 26.70 25.52 -23.94
CA SER A 147 27.54 25.81 -22.79
C SER A 147 27.91 27.31 -22.83
N LYS A 148 28.10 27.91 -21.67
CA LYS A 148 28.49 29.30 -21.55
C LYS A 148 29.74 29.62 -22.42
N GLU A 149 30.64 28.65 -22.52
CA GLU A 149 31.84 28.70 -23.35
C GLU A 149 31.53 28.78 -24.86
N GLN A 150 30.47 28.12 -25.33
CA GLN A 150 30.03 28.23 -26.73
C GLN A 150 29.37 29.58 -27.01
N ILE A 151 28.67 30.15 -26.05
CA ILE A 151 28.09 31.49 -26.17
C ILE A 151 29.23 32.55 -26.22
N ASP A 152 30.21 32.44 -25.34
CA ASP A 152 31.35 33.37 -25.30
C ASP A 152 32.19 33.28 -26.57
N SER A 153 32.34 32.08 -27.17
CA SER A 153 33.04 31.92 -28.46
C SER A 153 32.31 32.60 -29.62
N ILE A 154 30.98 32.49 -29.68
CA ILE A 154 30.16 33.13 -30.72
C ILE A 154 30.18 34.66 -30.56
N ILE A 155 30.18 35.18 -29.34
CA ILE A 155 30.26 36.63 -29.08
C ILE A 155 31.62 37.19 -29.49
N GLN A 156 32.72 36.48 -29.24
CA GLN A 156 34.04 36.90 -29.66
C GLN A 156 34.20 36.91 -31.18
N GLU A 157 33.60 35.95 -31.88
CA GLU A 157 33.64 35.90 -33.35
C GLU A 157 32.84 37.04 -33.99
N MET A 158 31.75 37.49 -33.35
CA MET A 158 30.97 38.65 -33.83
C MET A 158 31.58 40.02 -33.51
N LEU A 159 32.44 40.15 -32.51
CA LEU A 159 33.07 41.42 -32.11
C LEU A 159 34.47 41.60 -32.69
N GLY A 160 35.01 40.61 -33.39
CA GLY A 160 36.38 40.62 -33.96
C GLY A 160 36.44 40.93 -35.45
N SER A 161 35.40 41.49 -36.07
CA SER A 161 35.40 41.95 -37.49
C SER A 161 35.32 43.40 -37.61
#